data_a736e3298d88e982ab1ffd570c9add99
#
_entry.id   a736e3298d88e982ab1ffd570c9add99
#
_cell.length_a   1.000
_cell.length_b   1.000
_cell.length_c   1.000
_cell.angle_alpha   90.00
_cell.angle_beta   90.00
_cell.angle_gamma   90.00
#
_symmetry.space_group_name_H-M   'P 1'
#
loop_
_entity.id
_entity.type
_entity.pdbx_description
1 polymer ?
#
loop_
_entity_poly.entity_id
_entity_poly.type
_entity_poly.pdbx_seq_one_letter_code
_entity_poly.pdbx_strand_id
1 'polypeptide(L)'
;MIPPASTRLTDVQLEFVASVVEAAAVHDHDVLLSPSGGDHDRSFERIVTGRRVDGVILMEILLADPRVDRLSQAGLPFVTIGHVEHPGASWWVDVDYAGLISRCVRHLADLGHQHVVLINRSDELVAAGYGPALRSTAGFLEAAGQRGLTAHNVCCADDPAAGLACFEQIRERWPGVTAAVTINEAALPGVQRALHRAALDVPRAFSLTGVIADRLAEDFYPPLTAADVPARQMARLAVDLLLEQINDPSATPRHALLEPAITLRSSTGARHG
;
A
#
# COMPACT_ATOMS: atom_id res chain seq x y z
N MET A 1 -10.25 8.18 -6.74
CA MET A 1 -11.14 6.99 -6.76
C MET A 1 -10.80 6.08 -5.61
N ILE A 2 -11.79 5.42 -5.00
CA ILE A 2 -11.61 4.61 -3.79
C ILE A 2 -12.05 3.18 -4.11
N PRO A 3 -11.37 2.12 -3.61
CA PRO A 3 -11.76 0.75 -3.88
C PRO A 3 -13.17 0.43 -3.32
N PRO A 4 -13.90 -0.50 -3.95
CA PRO A 4 -15.29 -0.81 -3.57
C PRO A 4 -15.46 -1.40 -2.16
N ALA A 5 -14.42 -2.00 -1.59
CA ALA A 5 -14.49 -2.72 -0.31
C ALA A 5 -14.27 -1.84 0.93
N SER A 6 -13.84 -0.59 0.77
CA SER A 6 -13.51 0.29 1.91
C SER A 6 -14.65 1.27 2.19
N THR A 7 -15.31 1.10 3.32
CA THR A 7 -16.32 2.05 3.82
C THR A 7 -15.70 3.31 4.44
N ARG A 8 -14.39 3.31 4.68
CA ARG A 8 -13.63 4.46 5.22
C ARG A 8 -12.30 4.59 4.48
N LEU A 9 -11.90 5.83 4.20
CA LEU A 9 -10.57 6.14 3.72
C LEU A 9 -9.53 5.83 4.81
N THR A 10 -8.43 5.21 4.42
CA THR A 10 -7.25 5.10 5.29
C THR A 10 -6.55 6.45 5.38
N ASP A 11 -5.70 6.64 6.39
CA ASP A 11 -4.92 7.87 6.56
C ASP A 11 -4.04 8.15 5.34
N VAL A 12 -3.42 7.11 4.75
CA VAL A 12 -2.65 7.23 3.50
C VAL A 12 -3.52 7.67 2.33
N GLN A 13 -4.71 7.12 2.18
CA GLN A 13 -5.63 7.54 1.11
C GLN A 13 -6.07 9.01 1.28
N LEU A 14 -6.32 9.46 2.52
CA LEU A 14 -6.63 10.86 2.82
C LEU A 14 -5.44 11.77 2.50
N GLU A 15 -4.23 11.35 2.85
CA GLU A 15 -3.01 12.08 2.53
C GLU A 15 -2.78 12.18 1.01
N PHE A 16 -3.03 11.11 0.26
CA PHE A 16 -2.99 11.16 -1.21
C PHE A 16 -3.99 12.19 -1.77
N VAL A 17 -5.25 12.14 -1.34
CA VAL A 17 -6.28 13.08 -1.79
C VAL A 17 -5.88 14.51 -1.49
N ALA A 18 -5.45 14.82 -0.26
CA ALA A 18 -5.00 16.15 0.12
C ALA A 18 -3.81 16.61 -0.72
N SER A 19 -2.83 15.73 -0.92
CA SER A 19 -1.62 16.03 -1.69
C SER A 19 -1.89 16.25 -3.18
N VAL A 20 -2.84 15.51 -3.78
CA VAL A 20 -3.28 15.74 -5.16
C VAL A 20 -3.97 17.09 -5.28
N VAL A 21 -4.85 17.46 -4.32
CA VAL A 21 -5.51 18.78 -4.30
C VAL A 21 -4.48 19.92 -4.19
N GLU A 22 -3.52 19.79 -3.26
CA GLU A 22 -2.45 20.78 -3.12
C GLU A 22 -1.60 20.92 -4.41
N ALA A 23 -1.23 19.80 -5.02
CA ALA A 23 -0.43 19.80 -6.24
C ALA A 23 -1.19 20.38 -7.43
N ALA A 24 -2.47 20.05 -7.60
CA ALA A 24 -3.31 20.58 -8.68
C ALA A 24 -3.56 22.09 -8.54
N ALA A 25 -3.75 22.57 -7.30
CA ALA A 25 -3.97 24.00 -7.03
C ALA A 25 -2.76 24.89 -7.41
N VAL A 26 -1.53 24.36 -7.35
CA VAL A 26 -0.33 25.08 -7.82
C VAL A 26 -0.41 25.40 -9.32
N HIS A 27 -1.18 24.63 -10.07
CA HIS A 27 -1.36 24.75 -11.53
C HIS A 27 -2.73 25.30 -11.92
N ASP A 28 -3.47 25.89 -10.98
CA ASP A 28 -4.82 26.46 -11.21
C ASP A 28 -5.86 25.40 -11.69
N HIS A 29 -5.75 24.16 -11.19
CA HIS A 29 -6.69 23.07 -11.51
C HIS A 29 -7.51 22.69 -10.30
N ASP A 30 -8.82 22.45 -10.52
CA ASP A 30 -9.73 21.92 -9.52
C ASP A 30 -9.71 20.38 -9.53
N VAL A 31 -9.93 19.78 -8.37
CA VAL A 31 -9.99 18.31 -8.22
C VAL A 31 -11.42 17.87 -7.94
N LEU A 32 -11.98 17.07 -8.85
CA LEU A 32 -13.24 16.36 -8.65
C LEU A 32 -12.97 14.97 -8.06
N LEU A 33 -13.37 14.75 -6.82
CA LEU A 33 -13.27 13.43 -6.19
C LEU A 33 -14.47 12.56 -6.60
N SER A 34 -14.20 11.41 -7.20
CA SER A 34 -15.22 10.44 -7.62
C SER A 34 -14.91 9.05 -7.05
N PRO A 35 -15.70 8.55 -6.10
CA PRO A 35 -15.55 7.17 -5.63
C PRO A 35 -15.89 6.19 -6.76
N SER A 36 -15.23 5.04 -6.79
CA SER A 36 -15.47 3.96 -7.75
C SER A 36 -15.86 2.66 -7.05
N GLY A 37 -16.61 1.82 -7.76
CA GLY A 37 -17.07 0.50 -7.30
C GLY A 37 -18.56 0.40 -7.01
N GLY A 38 -19.18 -0.73 -7.34
CA GLY A 38 -20.61 -0.97 -7.20
C GLY A 38 -21.45 0.04 -7.97
N ASP A 39 -22.45 0.66 -7.31
CA ASP A 39 -23.28 1.72 -7.93
C ASP A 39 -22.48 2.96 -8.37
N HIS A 40 -21.22 3.07 -7.96
CA HIS A 40 -20.31 4.15 -8.32
C HIS A 40 -19.69 3.99 -9.73
N ASP A 41 -19.82 2.84 -10.37
CA ASP A 41 -19.40 2.67 -11.78
C ASP A 41 -20.12 3.67 -12.71
N ARG A 42 -21.35 4.06 -12.35
CA ARG A 42 -22.06 5.14 -13.04
C ARG A 42 -21.36 6.50 -12.91
N SER A 43 -20.66 6.76 -11.82
CA SER A 43 -19.87 7.98 -11.66
C SER A 43 -18.64 7.96 -12.54
N PHE A 44 -17.97 6.83 -12.63
CA PHE A 44 -16.85 6.61 -13.54
C PHE A 44 -17.29 6.78 -15.01
N GLU A 45 -18.38 6.13 -15.40
CA GLU A 45 -18.95 6.27 -16.73
C GLU A 45 -19.29 7.74 -17.09
N ARG A 46 -19.85 8.49 -16.17
CA ARG A 46 -20.14 9.92 -16.39
C ARG A 46 -18.89 10.77 -16.57
N ILE A 47 -17.76 10.38 -15.96
CA ILE A 47 -16.46 11.04 -16.17
C ILE A 47 -15.94 10.69 -17.55
N VAL A 48 -15.90 9.42 -17.90
CA VAL A 48 -15.36 8.91 -19.16
C VAL A 48 -16.17 9.44 -20.36
N THR A 49 -17.51 9.38 -20.29
CA THR A 49 -18.39 9.78 -21.42
C THR A 49 -18.75 11.26 -21.42
N GLY A 50 -18.77 11.89 -20.25
CA GLY A 50 -19.31 13.25 -20.08
C GLY A 50 -18.31 14.37 -20.32
N ARG A 51 -17.03 14.06 -20.54
CA ARG A 51 -15.93 15.05 -20.70
C ARG A 51 -15.98 16.17 -19.66
N ARG A 52 -16.18 15.81 -18.38
CA ARG A 52 -16.32 16.75 -17.28
C ARG A 52 -15.00 17.13 -16.62
N VAL A 53 -13.93 16.46 -17.02
CA VAL A 53 -12.58 16.64 -16.53
C VAL A 53 -11.60 16.60 -17.69
N ASP A 54 -10.48 17.27 -17.56
CA ASP A 54 -9.42 17.30 -18.57
C ASP A 54 -8.54 16.05 -18.49
N GLY A 55 -8.48 15.42 -17.30
CA GLY A 55 -7.74 14.18 -17.10
C GLY A 55 -8.13 13.48 -15.79
N VAL A 56 -7.58 12.29 -15.57
CA VAL A 56 -7.92 11.43 -14.41
C VAL A 56 -6.66 10.95 -13.69
N ILE A 57 -6.62 11.08 -12.37
CA ILE A 57 -5.70 10.34 -11.52
C ILE A 57 -6.47 9.15 -10.94
N LEU A 58 -6.07 7.94 -11.31
CA LEU A 58 -6.67 6.70 -10.88
C LEU A 58 -5.86 6.09 -9.73
N MET A 59 -6.50 5.80 -8.62
CA MET A 59 -5.86 5.22 -7.43
C MET A 59 -6.37 3.80 -7.17
N GLU A 60 -5.71 3.10 -6.24
CA GLU A 60 -6.10 1.74 -5.81
C GLU A 60 -6.16 0.77 -6.99
N ILE A 61 -5.02 0.61 -7.65
CA ILE A 61 -4.88 -0.13 -8.90
C ILE A 61 -4.84 -1.64 -8.64
N LEU A 62 -5.65 -2.37 -9.40
CA LEU A 62 -5.58 -3.82 -9.49
C LEU A 62 -4.56 -4.23 -10.56
N LEU A 63 -3.95 -5.41 -10.44
CA LEU A 63 -3.02 -5.92 -11.47
C LEU A 63 -3.68 -6.08 -12.84
N ALA A 64 -4.97 -6.43 -12.86
CA ALA A 64 -5.81 -6.43 -14.05
C ALA A 64 -6.97 -5.45 -13.82
N ASP A 65 -6.75 -4.16 -14.07
CA ASP A 65 -7.71 -3.10 -13.76
C ASP A 65 -8.48 -2.66 -15.00
N PRO A 66 -9.77 -3.00 -15.12
CA PRO A 66 -10.58 -2.67 -16.30
C PRO A 66 -10.77 -1.16 -16.51
N ARG A 67 -10.57 -0.35 -15.45
CA ARG A 67 -10.69 1.11 -15.52
C ARG A 67 -9.57 1.71 -16.38
N VAL A 68 -8.37 1.10 -16.34
CA VAL A 68 -7.22 1.50 -17.17
C VAL A 68 -7.54 1.32 -18.65
N ASP A 69 -8.07 0.15 -19.03
CA ASP A 69 -8.46 -0.13 -20.41
C ASP A 69 -9.56 0.83 -20.90
N ARG A 70 -10.54 1.11 -20.03
CA ARG A 70 -11.64 2.02 -20.36
C ARG A 70 -11.18 3.46 -20.59
N LEU A 71 -10.27 3.98 -19.75
CA LEU A 71 -9.70 5.32 -19.92
C LEU A 71 -8.87 5.39 -21.21
N SER A 72 -8.06 4.36 -21.48
CA SER A 72 -7.28 4.26 -22.72
C SER A 72 -8.16 4.27 -23.96
N GLN A 73 -9.24 3.47 -23.98
CA GLN A 73 -10.20 3.42 -25.10
C GLN A 73 -10.95 4.75 -25.31
N ALA A 74 -11.22 5.47 -24.24
CA ALA A 74 -11.90 6.76 -24.30
C ALA A 74 -10.96 7.90 -24.76
N GLY A 75 -9.66 7.67 -24.83
CA GLY A 75 -8.67 8.70 -25.15
C GLY A 75 -8.66 9.85 -24.14
N LEU A 76 -9.06 9.58 -22.89
CA LEU A 76 -9.02 10.57 -21.82
C LEU A 76 -7.63 10.50 -21.14
N PRO A 77 -6.89 11.62 -21.03
CA PRO A 77 -5.61 11.64 -20.33
C PRO A 77 -5.74 11.08 -18.92
N PHE A 78 -4.84 10.17 -18.53
CA PHE A 78 -4.85 9.64 -17.18
C PHE A 78 -3.46 9.19 -16.70
N VAL A 79 -3.27 9.27 -15.38
CA VAL A 79 -2.12 8.72 -14.67
C VAL A 79 -2.62 7.83 -13.55
N THR A 80 -1.96 6.69 -13.32
CA THR A 80 -2.30 5.81 -12.21
C THR A 80 -1.32 5.99 -11.04
N ILE A 81 -1.84 5.99 -9.81
CA ILE A 81 -1.05 5.78 -8.59
C ILE A 81 -1.15 4.30 -8.26
N GLY A 82 -0.08 3.58 -8.53
CA GLY A 82 -0.04 2.14 -8.73
C GLY A 82 0.01 1.77 -10.22
N HIS A 83 0.48 0.57 -10.55
CA HIS A 83 0.50 0.12 -11.94
C HIS A 83 -0.11 -1.28 -12.11
N VAL A 84 -0.69 -1.53 -13.28
CA VAL A 84 -1.18 -2.85 -13.70
C VAL A 84 0.00 -3.79 -13.99
N GLU A 85 -0.25 -5.09 -14.13
CA GLU A 85 0.80 -6.08 -14.39
C GLU A 85 1.51 -5.83 -15.73
N HIS A 86 0.73 -5.43 -16.74
CA HIS A 86 1.23 -5.12 -18.08
C HIS A 86 0.84 -3.68 -18.46
N PRO A 87 1.59 -2.67 -17.99
CA PRO A 87 1.17 -1.27 -18.10
C PRO A 87 1.15 -0.71 -19.53
N GLY A 88 1.82 -1.36 -20.50
CA GLY A 88 1.81 -0.91 -21.89
C GLY A 88 2.22 0.56 -22.03
N ALA A 89 1.35 1.36 -22.63
CA ALA A 89 1.54 2.78 -22.84
C ALA A 89 0.90 3.67 -21.75
N SER A 90 0.57 3.12 -20.56
CA SER A 90 -0.01 3.91 -19.47
C SER A 90 1.05 4.68 -18.70
N TRP A 91 0.65 5.86 -18.22
CA TRP A 91 1.46 6.71 -17.36
C TRP A 91 1.17 6.35 -15.90
N TRP A 92 2.21 6.15 -15.08
CA TRP A 92 2.00 5.76 -13.70
C TRP A 92 3.10 6.19 -12.74
N VAL A 93 2.73 6.29 -11.46
CA VAL A 93 3.64 6.47 -10.32
C VAL A 93 3.34 5.36 -9.32
N ASP A 94 4.33 4.63 -8.85
CA ASP A 94 4.13 3.58 -7.86
C ASP A 94 5.32 3.50 -6.88
N VAL A 95 5.14 2.71 -5.83
CA VAL A 95 6.17 2.33 -4.86
C VAL A 95 6.58 0.88 -5.10
N ASP A 96 7.87 0.59 -4.99
CA ASP A 96 8.38 -0.78 -5.05
C ASP A 96 8.02 -1.57 -3.79
N TYR A 97 6.74 -1.98 -3.67
CA TYR A 97 6.28 -2.78 -2.54
C TYR A 97 7.05 -4.09 -2.37
N ALA A 98 7.38 -4.77 -3.47
CA ALA A 98 8.14 -6.03 -3.40
C ALA A 98 9.54 -5.81 -2.81
N GLY A 99 10.26 -4.80 -3.30
CA GLY A 99 11.59 -4.45 -2.81
C GLY A 99 11.56 -3.97 -1.36
N LEU A 100 10.57 -3.15 -0.97
CA LEU A 100 10.44 -2.66 0.40
C LEU A 100 10.16 -3.79 1.40
N ILE A 101 9.22 -4.67 1.09
CA ILE A 101 8.93 -5.85 1.92
C ILE A 101 10.15 -6.78 2.00
N SER A 102 10.85 -6.98 0.88
CA SER A 102 12.10 -7.74 0.88
C SER A 102 13.17 -7.15 1.81
N ARG A 103 13.25 -5.80 1.88
CA ARG A 103 14.15 -5.11 2.83
C ARG A 103 13.71 -5.33 4.28
N CYS A 104 12.40 -5.28 4.58
CA CYS A 104 11.87 -5.58 5.91
C CYS A 104 12.22 -7.02 6.33
N VAL A 105 12.02 -8.00 5.45
CA VAL A 105 12.34 -9.42 5.72
C VAL A 105 13.84 -9.61 5.97
N ARG A 106 14.70 -9.02 5.11
CA ARG A 106 16.14 -9.09 5.29
C ARG A 106 16.59 -8.48 6.61
N HIS A 107 16.03 -7.32 6.98
CA HIS A 107 16.31 -6.69 8.28
C HIS A 107 15.97 -7.62 9.45
N LEU A 108 14.79 -8.27 9.42
CA LEU A 108 14.42 -9.24 10.46
C LEU A 108 15.35 -10.48 10.48
N ALA A 109 15.73 -10.98 9.30
CA ALA A 109 16.70 -12.10 9.19
C ALA A 109 18.06 -11.73 9.76
N ASP A 110 18.56 -10.51 9.51
CA ASP A 110 19.84 -10.01 10.05
C ASP A 110 19.79 -9.85 11.58
N LEU A 111 18.60 -9.63 12.15
CA LEU A 111 18.36 -9.63 13.60
C LEU A 111 18.20 -11.05 14.20
N GLY A 112 18.30 -12.11 13.39
CA GLY A 112 18.26 -13.50 13.83
C GLY A 112 16.87 -14.13 13.89
N HIS A 113 15.84 -13.46 13.40
CA HIS A 113 14.50 -14.06 13.29
C HIS A 113 14.48 -15.16 12.22
N GLN A 114 13.93 -16.34 12.56
CA GLN A 114 13.84 -17.50 11.70
C GLN A 114 12.39 -17.79 11.26
N HIS A 115 11.40 -17.35 12.03
CA HIS A 115 9.98 -17.53 11.76
C HIS A 115 9.30 -16.16 11.68
N VAL A 116 8.79 -15.83 10.50
CA VAL A 116 8.21 -14.52 10.20
C VAL A 116 6.82 -14.66 9.57
N VAL A 117 5.98 -13.65 9.73
CA VAL A 117 4.66 -13.60 9.13
C VAL A 117 4.44 -12.27 8.42
N LEU A 118 3.80 -12.30 7.24
CA LEU A 118 3.24 -11.11 6.59
C LEU A 118 1.77 -10.97 7.02
N ILE A 119 1.43 -9.84 7.64
CA ILE A 119 0.05 -9.42 7.87
C ILE A 119 -0.34 -8.53 6.67
N ASN A 120 -1.05 -9.14 5.74
CA ASN A 120 -1.44 -8.53 4.47
C ASN A 120 -2.79 -7.81 4.58
N ARG A 121 -3.28 -7.27 3.48
CA ARG A 121 -4.62 -6.70 3.32
C ARG A 121 -5.68 -7.81 3.32
N SER A 122 -6.94 -7.42 3.26
CA SER A 122 -8.07 -8.35 3.31
C SER A 122 -8.08 -9.37 2.17
N ASP A 123 -8.74 -10.52 2.39
CA ASP A 123 -8.90 -11.56 1.37
C ASP A 123 -9.61 -11.03 0.13
N GLU A 124 -10.56 -10.11 0.29
CA GLU A 124 -11.30 -9.49 -0.81
C GLU A 124 -10.38 -8.66 -1.70
N LEU A 125 -9.48 -7.88 -1.11
CA LEU A 125 -8.51 -7.08 -1.87
C LEU A 125 -7.49 -7.95 -2.59
N VAL A 126 -7.00 -8.99 -1.93
CA VAL A 126 -6.08 -9.96 -2.54
C VAL A 126 -6.76 -10.69 -3.70
N ALA A 127 -7.98 -11.17 -3.50
CA ALA A 127 -8.77 -11.85 -4.54
C ALA A 127 -9.13 -10.92 -5.72
N ALA A 128 -9.35 -9.64 -5.44
CA ALA A 128 -9.57 -8.63 -6.48
C ALA A 128 -8.31 -8.30 -7.29
N GLY A 129 -7.13 -8.74 -6.85
CA GLY A 129 -5.88 -8.46 -7.55
C GLY A 129 -5.22 -7.12 -7.14
N TYR A 130 -5.42 -6.65 -5.92
CA TYR A 130 -4.85 -5.40 -5.43
C TYR A 130 -3.31 -5.42 -5.49
N GLY A 131 -2.74 -4.54 -6.31
CA GLY A 131 -1.32 -4.53 -6.65
C GLY A 131 -0.37 -4.52 -5.45
N PRO A 132 -0.52 -3.59 -4.47
CA PRO A 132 0.31 -3.56 -3.28
C PRO A 132 0.31 -4.87 -2.48
N ALA A 133 -0.86 -5.51 -2.30
CA ALA A 133 -0.99 -6.76 -1.56
C ALA A 133 -0.26 -7.93 -2.23
N LEU A 134 -0.42 -8.06 -3.55
CA LEU A 134 0.18 -9.16 -4.32
C LEU A 134 1.70 -8.98 -4.47
N ARG A 135 2.17 -7.76 -4.76
CA ARG A 135 3.61 -7.45 -4.82
C ARG A 135 4.30 -7.63 -3.47
N SER A 136 3.64 -7.23 -2.39
CA SER A 136 4.15 -7.47 -1.04
C SER A 136 4.26 -8.95 -0.71
N THR A 137 3.28 -9.76 -1.10
CA THR A 137 3.34 -11.23 -0.95
C THR A 137 4.52 -11.81 -1.72
N ALA A 138 4.70 -11.41 -2.97
CA ALA A 138 5.79 -11.91 -3.80
C ALA A 138 7.16 -11.56 -3.19
N GLY A 139 7.39 -10.29 -2.83
CA GLY A 139 8.64 -9.85 -2.21
C GLY A 139 8.91 -10.50 -0.86
N PHE A 140 7.86 -10.74 -0.06
CA PHE A 140 7.96 -11.42 1.23
C PHE A 140 8.41 -12.88 1.08
N LEU A 141 7.74 -13.65 0.22
CA LEU A 141 8.04 -15.06 0.04
C LEU A 141 9.41 -15.27 -0.62
N GLU A 142 9.76 -14.44 -1.60
CA GLU A 142 11.07 -14.48 -2.24
C GLU A 142 12.19 -14.20 -1.25
N ALA A 143 12.12 -13.10 -0.50
CA ALA A 143 13.15 -12.74 0.46
C ALA A 143 13.27 -13.76 1.61
N ALA A 144 12.14 -14.27 2.09
CA ALA A 144 12.13 -15.33 3.12
C ALA A 144 12.78 -16.61 2.60
N GLY A 145 12.47 -17.03 1.37
CA GLY A 145 13.10 -18.19 0.73
C GLY A 145 14.61 -18.01 0.55
N GLN A 146 15.07 -16.83 0.09
CA GLN A 146 16.50 -16.51 -0.06
C GLN A 146 17.27 -16.55 1.27
N ARG A 147 16.57 -16.26 2.40
CA ARG A 147 17.17 -16.26 3.74
C ARG A 147 16.89 -17.54 4.53
N GLY A 148 16.21 -18.54 3.96
CA GLY A 148 15.89 -19.81 4.61
C GLY A 148 14.93 -19.67 5.80
N LEU A 149 14.05 -18.64 5.79
CA LEU A 149 13.10 -18.40 6.87
C LEU A 149 11.84 -19.26 6.72
N THR A 150 11.25 -19.65 7.83
CA THR A 150 9.87 -20.15 7.87
C THR A 150 8.94 -18.94 7.78
N ALA A 151 8.14 -18.85 6.71
CA ALA A 151 7.35 -17.70 6.38
C ALA A 151 5.87 -18.03 6.19
N HIS A 152 5.00 -17.20 6.74
CA HIS A 152 3.56 -17.31 6.60
C HIS A 152 2.97 -16.00 6.08
N ASN A 153 1.97 -16.07 5.19
CA ASN A 153 1.21 -14.92 4.73
C ASN A 153 -0.23 -15.06 5.21
N VAL A 154 -0.76 -14.02 5.86
CA VAL A 154 -2.10 -14.00 6.43
C VAL A 154 -2.83 -12.77 5.94
N CYS A 155 -4.00 -12.95 5.37
CA CYS A 155 -4.89 -11.84 5.08
C CYS A 155 -5.60 -11.39 6.35
N CYS A 156 -5.76 -10.08 6.48
CA CYS A 156 -6.40 -9.44 7.63
C CYS A 156 -7.31 -8.33 7.12
N ALA A 157 -8.56 -8.32 7.54
CA ALA A 157 -9.47 -7.23 7.18
C ALA A 157 -8.96 -5.87 7.69
N ASP A 158 -9.35 -4.81 7.01
CA ASP A 158 -8.80 -3.47 7.17
C ASP A 158 -9.48 -2.71 8.32
N ASP A 159 -9.44 -3.29 9.52
CA ASP A 159 -9.96 -2.67 10.74
C ASP A 159 -9.22 -3.17 12.01
N PRO A 160 -9.29 -2.39 13.12
CA PRO A 160 -8.60 -2.75 14.35
C PRO A 160 -9.13 -4.02 15.04
N ALA A 161 -10.39 -4.40 14.87
CA ALA A 161 -10.93 -5.63 15.49
C ALA A 161 -10.38 -6.86 14.78
N ALA A 162 -10.32 -6.80 13.45
CA ALA A 162 -9.68 -7.83 12.63
C ALA A 162 -8.18 -7.95 12.92
N GLY A 163 -7.47 -6.83 13.10
CA GLY A 163 -6.05 -6.84 13.46
C GLY A 163 -5.77 -7.57 14.77
N LEU A 164 -6.62 -7.36 15.78
CA LEU A 164 -6.53 -8.06 17.05
C LEU A 164 -6.74 -9.57 16.87
N ALA A 165 -7.83 -9.96 16.21
CA ALA A 165 -8.16 -11.37 15.99
C ALA A 165 -7.10 -12.07 15.11
N CYS A 166 -6.63 -11.40 14.07
CA CYS A 166 -5.58 -11.90 13.17
C CYS A 166 -4.30 -12.23 13.95
N PHE A 167 -3.84 -11.33 14.81
CA PHE A 167 -2.63 -11.58 15.60
C PHE A 167 -2.81 -12.71 16.64
N GLU A 168 -3.98 -12.81 17.28
CA GLU A 168 -4.29 -13.91 18.18
C GLU A 168 -4.26 -15.26 17.43
N GLN A 169 -4.84 -15.33 16.22
CA GLN A 169 -4.78 -16.52 15.34
C GLN A 169 -3.36 -16.87 14.90
N ILE A 170 -2.53 -15.87 14.56
CA ILE A 170 -1.11 -16.09 14.21
C ILE A 170 -0.39 -16.78 15.35
N ARG A 171 -0.58 -16.33 16.57
CA ARG A 171 0.08 -16.91 17.75
C ARG A 171 -0.41 -18.32 18.06
N GLU A 172 -1.69 -18.57 17.91
CA GLU A 172 -2.28 -19.90 18.12
C GLU A 172 -1.77 -20.91 17.06
N ARG A 173 -1.77 -20.48 15.80
CA ARG A 173 -1.44 -21.34 14.68
C ARG A 173 0.07 -21.58 14.52
N TRP A 174 0.87 -20.54 14.81
CA TRP A 174 2.33 -20.57 14.65
C TRP A 174 3.03 -19.96 15.86
N PRO A 175 3.08 -20.68 16.98
CA PRO A 175 3.64 -20.17 18.24
C PRO A 175 5.16 -19.85 18.14
N GLY A 176 5.85 -20.35 17.12
CA GLY A 176 7.26 -20.05 16.84
C GLY A 176 7.50 -18.75 16.08
N VAL A 177 6.47 -18.05 15.61
CA VAL A 177 6.61 -16.74 14.94
C VAL A 177 7.10 -15.70 15.96
N THR A 178 8.18 -15.03 15.62
CA THR A 178 8.84 -14.03 16.48
C THR A 178 8.88 -12.63 15.87
N ALA A 179 8.48 -12.51 14.60
CA ALA A 179 8.41 -11.21 13.95
C ALA A 179 7.31 -11.16 12.87
N ALA A 180 6.77 -9.98 12.65
CA ALA A 180 5.82 -9.71 11.59
C ALA A 180 6.27 -8.55 10.72
N VAL A 181 5.91 -8.65 9.44
CA VAL A 181 5.91 -7.55 8.47
C VAL A 181 4.47 -7.22 8.14
N THR A 182 4.11 -5.95 7.97
CA THR A 182 2.74 -5.57 7.62
C THR A 182 2.67 -4.46 6.58
N ILE A 183 1.60 -4.48 5.79
CA ILE A 183 1.15 -3.39 4.92
C ILE A 183 -0.28 -2.94 5.26
N ASN A 184 -0.82 -3.45 6.36
CA ASN A 184 -2.20 -3.18 6.77
C ASN A 184 -2.25 -2.19 7.92
N GLU A 185 -2.25 -0.90 7.58
CA GLU A 185 -2.28 0.20 8.54
C GLU A 185 -3.53 0.20 9.41
N ALA A 186 -4.68 -0.11 8.83
CA ALA A 186 -5.95 -0.11 9.55
C ALA A 186 -6.03 -1.21 10.62
N ALA A 187 -5.30 -2.31 10.45
CA ALA A 187 -5.21 -3.40 11.41
C ALA A 187 -4.22 -3.13 12.55
N LEU A 188 -3.24 -2.24 12.36
CA LEU A 188 -2.15 -1.98 13.31
C LEU A 188 -2.61 -1.70 14.75
N PRO A 189 -3.62 -0.85 15.01
CA PRO A 189 -4.07 -0.61 16.39
C PRO A 189 -4.62 -1.88 17.06
N GLY A 190 -5.15 -2.81 16.27
CA GLY A 190 -5.59 -4.12 16.74
C GLY A 190 -4.43 -5.05 17.07
N VAL A 191 -3.44 -5.12 16.19
CA VAL A 191 -2.19 -5.87 16.40
C VAL A 191 -1.49 -5.38 17.68
N GLN A 192 -1.40 -4.07 17.87
CA GLN A 192 -0.81 -3.49 19.08
C GLN A 192 -1.54 -3.91 20.36
N ARG A 193 -2.88 -3.89 20.33
CA ARG A 193 -3.69 -4.37 21.46
C ARG A 193 -3.50 -5.85 21.73
N ALA A 194 -3.37 -6.68 20.69
CA ALA A 194 -3.11 -8.11 20.84
C ALA A 194 -1.73 -8.40 21.44
N LEU A 195 -0.70 -7.69 21.00
CA LEU A 195 0.65 -7.74 21.59
C LEU A 195 0.61 -7.41 23.08
N HIS A 196 -0.06 -6.33 23.45
CA HIS A 196 -0.22 -5.91 24.85
C HIS A 196 -0.96 -6.96 25.69
N ARG A 197 -2.11 -7.48 25.20
CA ARG A 197 -2.87 -8.55 25.89
C ARG A 197 -2.06 -9.81 26.09
N ALA A 198 -1.19 -10.13 25.15
CA ALA A 198 -0.31 -11.29 25.21
C ALA A 198 0.93 -11.08 26.09
N ALA A 199 1.10 -9.90 26.69
CA ALA A 199 2.29 -9.48 27.40
C ALA A 199 3.59 -9.68 26.59
N LEU A 200 3.51 -9.49 25.27
CA LEU A 200 4.66 -9.54 24.37
C LEU A 200 5.31 -8.16 24.29
N ASP A 201 6.51 -8.08 24.86
CA ASP A 201 7.33 -6.87 24.83
C ASP A 201 7.92 -6.68 23.43
N VAL A 202 7.64 -5.54 22.83
CA VAL A 202 8.22 -5.13 21.53
C VAL A 202 9.39 -4.19 21.82
N PRO A 203 10.60 -4.45 21.33
CA PRO A 203 10.97 -5.51 20.37
C PRO A 203 11.48 -6.81 21.01
N ARG A 204 11.59 -6.91 22.33
CA ARG A 204 12.32 -8.00 23.03
C ARG A 204 11.73 -9.39 22.78
N ALA A 205 10.40 -9.51 22.85
CA ALA A 205 9.69 -10.77 22.65
C ALA A 205 9.15 -10.93 21.23
N PHE A 206 8.85 -9.82 20.56
CA PHE A 206 8.28 -9.81 19.21
C PHE A 206 8.74 -8.57 18.44
N SER A 207 9.20 -8.74 17.21
CA SER A 207 9.55 -7.63 16.31
C SER A 207 8.44 -7.35 15.30
N LEU A 208 8.18 -6.06 15.02
CA LEU A 208 7.22 -5.63 14.04
C LEU A 208 7.82 -4.58 13.10
N THR A 209 7.63 -4.76 11.79
CA THR A 209 8.05 -3.81 10.75
C THR A 209 7.04 -3.80 9.61
N GLY A 210 7.16 -2.87 8.67
CA GLY A 210 6.23 -2.84 7.53
C GLY A 210 6.46 -1.70 6.55
N VAL A 211 5.53 -1.61 5.59
CA VAL A 211 5.40 -0.46 4.69
C VAL A 211 4.17 0.31 5.15
N ILE A 212 4.41 1.39 5.88
CA ILE A 212 3.42 2.12 6.68
C ILE A 212 3.76 3.61 6.60
N ALA A 213 2.74 4.47 6.50
CA ALA A 213 2.92 5.91 6.53
C ALA A 213 3.72 6.36 7.75
N ASP A 214 4.67 7.26 7.55
CA ASP A 214 5.68 7.64 8.53
C ASP A 214 5.05 8.15 9.84
N ARG A 215 3.99 8.95 9.74
CA ARG A 215 3.23 9.44 10.91
C ARG A 215 2.65 8.30 11.74
N LEU A 216 2.04 7.30 11.10
CA LEU A 216 1.48 6.15 11.82
C LEU A 216 2.58 5.27 12.44
N ALA A 217 3.73 5.18 11.76
CA ALA A 217 4.88 4.46 12.28
C ALA A 217 5.46 5.16 13.52
N GLU A 218 5.46 6.49 13.58
CA GLU A 218 5.89 7.27 14.75
C GLU A 218 4.90 7.17 15.91
N ASP A 219 3.60 7.19 15.63
CA ASP A 219 2.54 7.10 16.65
C ASP A 219 2.38 5.68 17.23
N PHE A 220 2.93 4.66 16.58
CA PHE A 220 2.96 3.30 17.12
C PHE A 220 3.88 3.22 18.36
N TYR A 221 3.52 2.39 19.34
CA TYR A 221 4.35 2.23 20.55
C TYR A 221 4.83 0.78 20.73
N PRO A 222 6.16 0.57 20.79
CA PRO A 222 7.23 1.53 20.50
C PRO A 222 7.25 1.92 19.02
N PRO A 223 7.83 3.08 18.63
CA PRO A 223 7.81 3.56 17.25
C PRO A 223 8.26 2.50 16.24
N LEU A 224 7.48 2.35 15.17
CA LEU A 224 7.58 1.25 14.21
C LEU A 224 8.75 1.47 13.23
N THR A 225 9.66 0.53 13.13
CA THR A 225 10.60 0.41 12.02
C THR A 225 9.80 0.18 10.74
N ALA A 226 9.81 1.12 9.80
CA ALA A 226 8.97 1.05 8.61
C ALA A 226 9.59 1.77 7.41
N ALA A 227 9.16 1.35 6.21
CA ALA A 227 9.32 2.14 5.01
C ALA A 227 8.07 3.01 4.80
N ASP A 228 8.27 4.27 4.46
CA ASP A 228 7.18 5.20 4.19
C ASP A 228 6.55 4.96 2.80
N VAL A 229 5.27 5.29 2.66
CA VAL A 229 4.61 5.48 1.37
C VAL A 229 4.59 6.99 1.11
N PRO A 230 5.46 7.52 0.24
CA PRO A 230 5.66 8.96 0.09
C PRO A 230 4.52 9.61 -0.69
N ALA A 231 3.31 9.61 -0.12
CA ALA A 231 2.06 10.04 -0.75
C ALA A 231 2.15 11.43 -1.39
N ARG A 232 2.78 12.39 -0.69
CA ARG A 232 2.98 13.76 -1.21
C ARG A 232 3.85 13.79 -2.45
N GLN A 233 4.95 13.04 -2.48
CA GLN A 233 5.84 12.98 -3.64
C GLN A 233 5.15 12.29 -4.82
N MET A 234 4.45 11.18 -4.56
CA MET A 234 3.71 10.45 -5.58
C MET A 234 2.58 11.29 -6.18
N ALA A 235 1.84 12.00 -5.34
CA ALA A 235 0.76 12.89 -5.79
C ALA A 235 1.29 14.01 -6.71
N ARG A 236 2.38 14.67 -6.34
CA ARG A 236 3.02 15.70 -7.20
C ARG A 236 3.42 15.12 -8.55
N LEU A 237 4.15 14.00 -8.54
CA LEU A 237 4.57 13.33 -9.78
C LEU A 237 3.37 12.93 -10.64
N ALA A 238 2.29 12.44 -10.03
CA ALA A 238 1.08 12.06 -10.76
C ALA A 238 0.40 13.27 -11.41
N VAL A 239 0.33 14.41 -10.71
CA VAL A 239 -0.21 15.68 -11.27
C VAL A 239 0.69 16.18 -12.40
N ASP A 240 2.00 16.26 -12.19
CA ASP A 240 2.95 16.72 -13.19
C ASP A 240 2.87 15.88 -14.48
N LEU A 241 2.85 14.55 -14.35
CA LEU A 241 2.70 13.63 -15.47
C LEU A 241 1.36 13.77 -16.18
N LEU A 242 0.27 13.98 -15.44
CA LEU A 242 -1.05 14.20 -16.04
C LEU A 242 -1.11 15.51 -16.83
N LEU A 243 -0.56 16.58 -16.28
CA LEU A 243 -0.49 17.88 -16.98
C LEU A 243 0.41 17.82 -18.21
N GLU A 244 1.53 17.07 -18.16
CA GLU A 244 2.36 16.83 -19.33
C GLU A 244 1.54 16.14 -20.43
N GLN A 245 0.76 15.09 -20.10
CA GLN A 245 -0.09 14.37 -21.05
C GLN A 245 -1.23 15.22 -21.61
N ILE A 246 -1.82 16.10 -20.79
CA ILE A 246 -2.88 17.03 -21.24
C ILE A 246 -2.30 18.06 -22.24
N ASN A 247 -1.12 18.61 -21.93
CA ASN A 247 -0.50 19.67 -22.72
C ASN A 247 0.16 19.13 -24.01
N ASP A 248 0.66 17.90 -24.01
CA ASP A 248 1.25 17.24 -25.17
C ASP A 248 0.70 15.81 -25.32
N PRO A 249 -0.42 15.62 -26.04
CA PRO A 249 -0.98 14.29 -26.30
C PRO A 249 -0.06 13.35 -27.09
N SER A 250 1.03 13.86 -27.67
CA SER A 250 2.01 13.06 -28.40
C SER A 250 3.21 12.63 -27.54
N ALA A 251 3.27 13.08 -26.28
CA ALA A 251 4.33 12.73 -25.36
C ALA A 251 4.41 11.21 -25.13
N THR A 252 5.62 10.71 -25.04
CA THR A 252 5.85 9.28 -24.76
C THR A 252 5.47 8.95 -23.32
N PRO A 253 4.82 7.79 -23.08
CA PRO A 253 4.45 7.37 -21.75
C PRO A 253 5.63 7.36 -20.77
N ARG A 254 5.40 7.93 -19.59
CA ARG A 254 6.39 8.02 -18.52
C ARG A 254 5.86 7.36 -17.25
N HIS A 255 6.80 6.86 -16.45
CA HIS A 255 6.48 6.25 -15.18
C HIS A 255 7.58 6.53 -14.15
N ALA A 256 7.22 6.46 -12.88
CA ALA A 256 8.14 6.58 -11.76
C ALA A 256 7.87 5.47 -10.74
N LEU A 257 8.87 4.64 -10.48
CA LEU A 257 8.87 3.67 -9.40
C LEU A 257 9.72 4.25 -8.25
N LEU A 258 9.10 4.50 -7.11
CA LEU A 258 9.77 5.04 -5.94
C LEU A 258 10.26 3.92 -5.03
N GLU A 259 11.46 4.08 -4.50
CA GLU A 259 12.09 3.14 -3.59
C GLU A 259 12.49 3.83 -2.27
N PRO A 260 11.52 4.15 -1.39
CA PRO A 260 11.83 4.79 -0.12
C PRO A 260 12.74 3.92 0.75
N ALA A 261 13.53 4.56 1.61
CA ALA A 261 14.35 3.83 2.58
C ALA A 261 13.50 3.34 3.76
N ILE A 262 13.97 2.28 4.42
CA ILE A 262 13.42 1.88 5.73
C ILE A 262 14.00 2.80 6.80
N THR A 263 13.14 3.44 7.56
CA THR A 263 13.50 4.18 8.77
C THR A 263 13.52 3.23 9.94
N LEU A 264 14.72 3.00 10.51
CA LEU A 264 14.86 2.15 11.70
C LEU A 264 14.38 2.92 12.92
N ARG A 265 13.52 2.28 13.72
CA ARG A 265 12.99 2.78 14.99
C ARG A 265 13.09 1.69 16.07
N SER A 266 12.18 1.67 17.03
CA SER A 266 12.33 0.85 18.23
C SER A 266 11.51 -0.45 18.25
N SER A 267 10.81 -0.79 17.15
CA SER A 267 9.92 -1.96 17.12
C SER A 267 10.58 -3.24 16.65
N THR A 268 11.86 -3.20 16.30
CA THR A 268 12.63 -4.38 15.88
C THR A 268 13.87 -4.53 16.74
N GLY A 269 14.21 -5.76 17.12
CA GLY A 269 15.37 -6.07 17.96
C GLY A 269 15.95 -7.43 17.64
N ALA A 270 17.18 -7.67 18.13
CA ALA A 270 17.85 -8.96 17.96
C ALA A 270 17.03 -10.08 18.61
N ARG A 271 16.89 -11.21 17.93
CA ARG A 271 16.31 -12.43 18.49
C ARG A 271 17.32 -13.02 19.49
N HIS A 272 16.99 -12.96 20.78
CA HIS A 272 17.70 -13.72 21.82
C HIS A 272 17.11 -15.13 21.84
N GLY A 273 17.95 -16.11 21.66
CA GLY A 273 17.62 -17.55 21.61
C GLY A 273 16.97 -18.09 22.86
#